data_2a1c273021f51341ff96be4c4840e930
#
_entry.id   2a1c273021f51341ff96be4c4840e930
#
_cell.length_a   1.000
_cell.length_b   1.000
_cell.length_c   1.000
_cell.angle_alpha   90.00
_cell.angle_beta   90.00
_cell.angle_gamma   90.00
#
_symmetry.space_group_name_H-M   'P 1'
#
loop_
_entity.id
_entity.type
_entity.pdbx_description
1 polymer ?
#
loop_
_entity_poly.entity_id
_entity_poly.type
_entity_poly.pdbx_seq_one_letter_code
_entity_poly.pdbx_strand_id
1 'polypeptide(L)'
;VSNRKVIQGKLGIRTALRNIMRRIRRQAHAVWQYIYRGMICKPFQWLFLCALLFALFWIYGRQLVLVYGYCASDVPVHMDWINQMSRGNLFSDGVYPFGFHCVIYYLHEVFGFDVYVILCKFFFVQVIFAHLVLLALLKQLCRLKYLPYIGVIVYAVGSFWMKGTYFRYFSSLPQEFGMIFVIPSIYFLIR
;
A
#
# COMPACT_ATOMS: atom_id res chain seq x y z
N VAL A 1 48.06 -14.02 2.23
CA VAL A 1 46.87 -14.76 2.78
C VAL A 1 45.64 -13.85 2.84
N SER A 2 45.81 -12.55 3.10
CA SER A 2 44.70 -11.58 3.21
C SER A 2 43.89 -11.39 1.91
N ASN A 3 44.54 -11.23 0.75
CA ASN A 3 43.88 -10.95 -0.53
C ASN A 3 42.97 -12.10 -1.05
N ARG A 4 43.28 -13.38 -0.74
CA ARG A 4 42.44 -14.51 -1.15
C ARG A 4 41.08 -14.52 -0.42
N LYS A 5 41.05 -14.18 0.88
CA LYS A 5 39.79 -14.12 1.66
C LYS A 5 38.86 -13.01 1.17
N VAL A 6 39.39 -11.86 0.78
CA VAL A 6 38.60 -10.73 0.22
C VAL A 6 38.00 -11.09 -1.14
N ILE A 7 38.78 -11.78 -1.99
CA ILE A 7 38.27 -12.22 -3.32
C ILE A 7 37.18 -13.27 -3.19
N GLN A 8 37.32 -14.23 -2.28
CA GLN A 8 36.30 -15.24 -2.00
C GLN A 8 35.01 -14.64 -1.43
N GLY A 9 35.11 -13.64 -0.53
CA GLY A 9 33.95 -12.93 -0.02
C GLY A 9 33.17 -12.17 -1.12
N LYS A 10 33.87 -11.46 -2.01
CA LYS A 10 33.24 -10.76 -3.16
C LYS A 10 32.58 -11.74 -4.13
N LEU A 11 33.14 -12.92 -4.37
CA LEU A 11 32.58 -13.95 -5.22
C LEU A 11 31.29 -14.53 -4.62
N GLY A 12 31.28 -14.77 -3.29
CA GLY A 12 30.10 -15.23 -2.56
C GLY A 12 28.94 -14.25 -2.62
N ILE A 13 29.20 -12.95 -2.42
CA ILE A 13 28.18 -11.89 -2.50
C ILE A 13 27.60 -11.79 -3.92
N ARG A 14 28.43 -11.83 -4.96
CA ARG A 14 27.94 -11.80 -6.36
C ARG A 14 27.06 -13.00 -6.68
N THR A 15 27.41 -14.18 -6.16
CA THR A 15 26.60 -15.38 -6.38
C THR A 15 25.27 -15.32 -5.64
N ALA A 16 25.28 -14.83 -4.40
CA ALA A 16 24.08 -14.59 -3.60
C ALA A 16 23.13 -13.60 -4.29
N LEU A 17 23.65 -12.44 -4.73
CA LEU A 17 22.88 -11.45 -5.46
C LEU A 17 22.28 -12.02 -6.76
N ARG A 18 23.04 -12.79 -7.53
CA ARG A 18 22.55 -13.44 -8.74
C ARG A 18 21.41 -14.40 -8.46
N ASN A 19 21.50 -15.16 -7.37
CA ASN A 19 20.46 -16.09 -6.95
C ASN A 19 19.19 -15.37 -6.50
N ILE A 20 19.33 -14.28 -5.75
CA ILE A 20 18.22 -13.41 -5.35
C ILE A 20 17.52 -12.84 -6.60
N MET A 21 18.28 -12.25 -7.53
CA MET A 21 17.73 -11.71 -8.79
C MET A 21 17.02 -12.77 -9.62
N ARG A 22 17.56 -14.00 -9.71
CA ARG A 22 16.88 -15.12 -10.38
C ARG A 22 15.57 -15.48 -9.69
N ARG A 23 15.53 -15.47 -8.36
CA ARG A 23 14.33 -15.76 -7.58
C ARG A 23 13.26 -14.69 -7.80
N ILE A 24 13.63 -13.42 -7.73
CA ILE A 24 12.74 -12.28 -8.00
C ILE A 24 12.18 -12.38 -9.43
N ARG A 25 13.04 -12.64 -10.44
CA ARG A 25 12.59 -12.75 -11.82
C ARG A 25 11.62 -13.93 -12.04
N ARG A 26 11.85 -15.07 -11.39
CA ARG A 26 10.91 -16.21 -11.44
C ARG A 26 9.58 -15.88 -10.81
N GLN A 27 9.58 -15.22 -9.66
CA GLN A 27 8.36 -14.78 -8.99
C GLN A 27 7.58 -13.75 -9.83
N ALA A 28 8.27 -12.76 -10.36
CA ALA A 28 7.66 -11.77 -11.25
C ALA A 28 7.04 -12.41 -12.50
N HIS A 29 7.71 -13.39 -13.11
CA HIS A 29 7.18 -14.12 -14.26
C HIS A 29 5.95 -14.97 -13.88
N ALA A 30 5.96 -15.63 -12.73
CA ALA A 30 4.80 -16.40 -12.25
C ALA A 30 3.60 -15.50 -11.97
N VAL A 31 3.82 -14.34 -11.34
CA VAL A 31 2.77 -13.32 -11.12
C VAL A 31 2.23 -12.81 -12.45
N TRP A 32 3.11 -12.50 -13.41
CA TRP A 32 2.70 -12.07 -14.74
C TRP A 32 1.85 -13.13 -15.47
N GLN A 33 2.24 -14.38 -15.44
CA GLN A 33 1.45 -15.48 -16.03
C GLN A 33 0.09 -15.64 -15.35
N TYR A 34 0.04 -15.50 -14.01
CA TYR A 34 -1.22 -15.55 -13.26
C TYR A 34 -2.16 -14.42 -13.67
N ILE A 35 -1.65 -13.17 -13.75
CA ILE A 35 -2.39 -12.02 -14.22
C ILE A 35 -2.91 -12.24 -15.65
N TYR A 36 -2.02 -12.61 -16.57
CA TYR A 36 -2.37 -12.83 -17.98
C TYR A 36 -3.46 -13.88 -18.15
N ARG A 37 -3.31 -15.03 -17.50
CA ARG A 37 -4.34 -16.09 -17.50
C ARG A 37 -5.65 -15.58 -16.86
N GLY A 38 -5.58 -14.84 -15.78
CA GLY A 38 -6.73 -14.22 -15.13
C GLY A 38 -7.48 -13.27 -16.07
N MET A 39 -6.77 -12.42 -16.81
CA MET A 39 -7.38 -11.50 -17.79
C MET A 39 -8.16 -12.26 -18.87
N ILE A 40 -7.62 -13.36 -19.39
CA ILE A 40 -8.28 -14.17 -20.44
C ILE A 40 -9.45 -14.95 -19.86
N CYS A 41 -9.28 -15.60 -18.70
CA CYS A 41 -10.31 -16.48 -18.12
C CYS A 41 -11.44 -15.72 -17.41
N LYS A 42 -11.20 -14.49 -16.96
CA LYS A 42 -12.15 -13.68 -16.16
C LYS A 42 -12.20 -12.23 -16.61
N PRO A 43 -12.55 -11.94 -17.87
CA PRO A 43 -12.47 -10.58 -18.42
C PRO A 43 -13.33 -9.58 -17.66
N PHE A 44 -14.51 -10.00 -17.18
CA PHE A 44 -15.37 -9.14 -16.37
C PHE A 44 -14.72 -8.65 -15.08
N GLN A 45 -13.95 -9.51 -14.41
CA GLN A 45 -13.29 -9.13 -13.16
C GLN A 45 -12.20 -8.09 -13.42
N TRP A 46 -11.48 -8.23 -14.52
CA TRP A 46 -10.43 -7.28 -14.89
C TRP A 46 -11.01 -5.96 -15.37
N LEU A 47 -12.08 -6.02 -16.16
CA LEU A 47 -12.80 -4.80 -16.58
C LEU A 47 -13.31 -4.03 -15.36
N PHE A 48 -13.93 -4.74 -14.39
CA PHE A 48 -14.38 -4.12 -13.14
C PHE A 48 -13.21 -3.51 -12.37
N LEU A 49 -12.10 -4.22 -12.23
CA LEU A 49 -10.93 -3.72 -11.52
C LEU A 49 -10.37 -2.45 -12.18
N CYS A 50 -10.25 -2.44 -13.49
CA CYS A 50 -9.81 -1.25 -14.23
C CYS A 50 -10.80 -0.08 -14.04
N ALA A 51 -12.10 -0.34 -14.12
CA ALA A 51 -13.13 0.66 -13.89
C ALA A 51 -13.09 1.20 -12.45
N LEU A 52 -12.91 0.33 -11.45
CA LEU A 52 -12.76 0.72 -10.06
C LEU A 52 -11.53 1.60 -9.86
N LEU A 53 -10.37 1.18 -10.36
CA LEU A 53 -9.13 1.96 -10.23
C LEU A 53 -9.25 3.31 -10.94
N PHE A 54 -9.89 3.35 -12.10
CA PHE A 54 -10.18 4.60 -12.79
C PHE A 54 -11.10 5.52 -11.99
N ALA A 55 -12.18 4.97 -11.40
CA ALA A 55 -13.09 5.73 -10.54
C ALA A 55 -12.39 6.28 -9.30
N LEU A 56 -11.56 5.45 -8.63
CA LEU A 56 -10.77 5.89 -7.48
C LEU A 56 -9.75 6.97 -7.88
N PHE A 57 -9.12 6.83 -9.04
CA PHE A 57 -8.23 7.86 -9.56
C PHE A 57 -8.99 9.16 -9.86
N TRP A 58 -10.19 9.07 -10.44
CA TRP A 58 -11.03 10.24 -10.71
C TRP A 58 -11.47 10.95 -9.42
N ILE A 59 -11.91 10.19 -8.41
CA ILE A 59 -12.40 10.74 -7.15
C ILE A 59 -11.26 11.29 -6.29
N TYR A 60 -10.21 10.49 -6.07
CA TYR A 60 -9.15 10.79 -5.12
C TYR A 60 -7.85 11.26 -5.77
N GLY A 61 -7.54 10.76 -6.97
CA GLY A 61 -6.29 11.07 -7.66
C GLY A 61 -6.16 12.53 -8.09
N ARG A 62 -7.27 13.22 -8.33
CA ARG A 62 -7.25 14.65 -8.62
C ARG A 62 -6.57 15.45 -7.49
N GLN A 63 -6.75 15.03 -6.26
CA GLN A 63 -6.13 15.67 -5.09
C GLN A 63 -4.61 15.47 -5.05
N LEU A 64 -4.09 14.43 -5.70
CA LEU A 64 -2.65 14.26 -5.84
C LEU A 64 -1.99 15.42 -6.61
N VAL A 65 -2.73 16.01 -7.53
CA VAL A 65 -2.23 17.09 -8.40
C VAL A 65 -2.67 18.47 -7.88
N LEU A 66 -3.91 18.58 -7.39
CA LEU A 66 -4.51 19.87 -7.07
C LEU A 66 -4.21 20.37 -5.65
N VAL A 67 -3.93 19.45 -4.69
CA VAL A 67 -3.69 19.83 -3.29
C VAL A 67 -2.21 19.68 -2.97
N TYR A 68 -1.59 20.79 -2.58
CA TYR A 68 -0.19 20.87 -2.16
C TYR A 68 0.01 20.78 -0.65
N GLY A 69 -1.05 20.48 0.10
CA GLY A 69 -1.04 20.39 1.55
C GLY A 69 -1.68 19.11 2.07
N TYR A 70 -1.67 18.95 3.37
CA TYR A 70 -2.33 17.86 4.09
C TYR A 70 -3.75 18.28 4.52
N CYS A 71 -4.65 17.30 4.62
CA CYS A 71 -6.05 17.51 4.99
C CYS A 71 -6.37 17.11 6.44
N ALA A 72 -5.37 16.71 7.25
CA ALA A 72 -5.54 16.32 8.64
C ALA A 72 -4.59 17.09 9.56
N SER A 73 -5.07 17.45 10.74
CA SER A 73 -4.31 18.19 11.76
C SER A 73 -3.10 17.40 12.30
N ASP A 74 -3.16 16.07 12.25
CA ASP A 74 -2.16 15.19 12.88
C ASP A 74 -0.91 14.94 12.01
N VAL A 75 -0.98 15.30 10.71
CA VAL A 75 0.13 15.08 9.78
C VAL A 75 1.44 15.74 10.23
N PRO A 76 1.48 16.98 10.77
CA PRO A 76 2.71 17.56 11.28
C PRO A 76 3.32 16.77 12.44
N VAL A 77 2.49 16.18 13.31
CA VAL A 77 2.95 15.34 14.43
C VAL A 77 3.60 14.07 13.90
N HIS A 78 2.96 13.40 12.93
CA HIS A 78 3.54 12.23 12.27
C HIS A 78 4.85 12.54 11.54
N MET A 79 4.93 13.72 10.92
CA MET A 79 6.16 14.18 10.27
C MET A 79 7.29 14.38 11.28
N ASP A 80 7.00 14.97 12.46
CA ASP A 80 8.00 15.14 13.51
C ASP A 80 8.52 13.77 14.00
N TRP A 81 7.64 12.81 14.27
CA TRP A 81 8.06 11.46 14.67
C TRP A 81 8.95 10.77 13.63
N ILE A 82 8.63 10.90 12.34
CA ILE A 82 9.47 10.34 11.27
C ILE A 82 10.83 11.05 11.22
N ASN A 83 10.88 12.37 11.40
CA ASN A 83 12.12 13.12 11.48
C ASN A 83 12.96 12.76 12.72
N GLN A 84 12.32 12.35 13.82
CA GLN A 84 13.03 11.84 14.99
C GLN A 84 13.62 10.46 14.74
N MET A 85 12.95 9.60 13.95
CA MET A 85 13.51 8.30 13.52
C MET A 85 14.81 8.48 12.74
N SER A 86 14.91 9.49 11.86
CA SER A 86 16.15 9.80 11.13
C SER A 86 17.29 10.25 12.05
N ARG A 87 16.98 10.74 13.25
CA ARG A 87 17.96 11.11 14.30
C ARG A 87 18.28 9.95 15.25
N GLY A 88 17.78 8.74 14.95
CA GLY A 88 18.01 7.53 15.77
C GLY A 88 17.01 7.34 16.90
N ASN A 89 16.02 8.23 17.08
CA ASN A 89 14.96 8.06 18.08
C ASN A 89 13.76 7.35 17.46
N LEU A 90 13.77 6.01 17.46
CA LEU A 90 12.76 5.18 16.80
C LEU A 90 11.39 5.20 17.48
N PHE A 91 11.31 5.55 18.77
CA PHE A 91 10.09 5.48 19.58
C PHE A 91 9.89 6.77 20.35
N SER A 92 9.77 7.89 19.64
CA SER A 92 9.72 9.22 20.23
C SER A 92 8.55 9.47 21.18
N ASP A 93 7.41 8.82 20.96
CA ASP A 93 6.19 9.00 21.77
C ASP A 93 5.85 7.76 22.62
N GLY A 94 6.31 6.58 22.26
CA GLY A 94 6.07 5.32 22.99
C GLY A 94 4.62 4.79 22.98
N VAL A 95 3.67 5.55 22.44
CA VAL A 95 2.23 5.26 22.50
C VAL A 95 1.67 4.75 21.14
N TYR A 96 2.20 5.25 20.05
CA TYR A 96 1.66 4.96 18.71
C TYR A 96 2.29 3.73 18.06
N PRO A 97 1.52 2.90 17.32
CA PRO A 97 2.08 1.80 16.54
C PRO A 97 2.87 2.35 15.36
N PHE A 98 4.20 2.23 15.40
CA PHE A 98 5.12 2.84 14.44
C PHE A 98 5.17 2.19 13.05
N GLY A 99 4.40 1.13 12.77
CA GLY A 99 4.44 0.43 11.49
C GLY A 99 4.24 1.36 10.28
N PHE A 100 3.31 2.29 10.35
CA PHE A 100 3.10 3.30 9.32
C PHE A 100 4.34 4.22 9.16
N HIS A 101 4.85 4.74 10.26
CA HIS A 101 6.01 5.65 10.27
C HIS A 101 7.27 4.97 9.72
N CYS A 102 7.48 3.68 10.05
CA CYS A 102 8.57 2.89 9.48
C CYS A 102 8.48 2.76 7.97
N VAL A 103 7.27 2.59 7.41
CA VAL A 103 7.08 2.53 5.95
C VAL A 103 7.42 3.86 5.31
N ILE A 104 6.93 4.97 5.86
CA ILE A 104 7.21 6.32 5.34
C ILE A 104 8.72 6.64 5.44
N TYR A 105 9.33 6.35 6.59
CA TYR A 105 10.77 6.50 6.81
C TYR A 105 11.59 5.68 5.81
N TYR A 106 11.21 4.41 5.59
CA TYR A 106 11.85 3.56 4.59
C TYR A 106 11.75 4.14 3.17
N LEU A 107 10.59 4.68 2.78
CA LEU A 107 10.42 5.33 1.49
C LEU A 107 11.31 6.58 1.35
N HIS A 108 11.47 7.34 2.44
CA HIS A 108 12.39 8.48 2.48
C HIS A 108 13.85 8.05 2.30
N GLU A 109 14.33 7.10 3.11
CA GLU A 109 15.74 6.68 3.10
C GLU A 109 16.16 5.93 1.82
N VAL A 110 15.27 5.08 1.29
CA VAL A 110 15.62 4.23 0.12
C VAL A 110 15.44 4.96 -1.20
N PHE A 111 14.39 5.76 -1.32
CA PHE A 111 14.05 6.42 -2.58
C PHE A 111 14.33 7.93 -2.60
N GLY A 112 14.73 8.52 -1.48
CA GLY A 112 15.02 9.95 -1.36
C GLY A 112 13.79 10.85 -1.48
N PHE A 113 12.58 10.30 -1.27
CA PHE A 113 11.35 11.09 -1.30
C PHE A 113 11.26 11.98 -0.06
N ASP A 114 10.81 13.20 -0.22
CA ASP A 114 10.57 14.10 0.90
C ASP A 114 9.43 13.59 1.78
N VAL A 115 9.63 13.56 3.11
CA VAL A 115 8.68 13.02 4.09
C VAL A 115 7.32 13.71 4.01
N TYR A 116 7.33 15.05 3.85
CA TYR A 116 6.10 15.83 3.71
C TYR A 116 5.33 15.43 2.45
N VAL A 117 6.02 15.28 1.31
CA VAL A 117 5.42 14.87 0.05
C VAL A 117 4.82 13.48 0.16
N ILE A 118 5.53 12.52 0.80
CA ILE A 118 4.99 11.17 1.03
C ILE A 118 3.71 11.26 1.86
N LEU A 119 3.74 11.95 3.00
CA LEU A 119 2.58 12.09 3.88
C LEU A 119 1.39 12.77 3.19
N CYS A 120 1.63 13.72 2.29
CA CYS A 120 0.56 14.35 1.51
C CYS A 120 -0.03 13.47 0.40
N LYS A 121 0.69 12.44 -0.08
CA LYS A 121 0.31 11.68 -1.29
C LYS A 121 0.05 10.20 -1.04
N PHE A 122 0.56 9.65 0.05
CA PHE A 122 0.47 8.22 0.35
C PHE A 122 -0.98 7.74 0.59
N PHE A 123 -1.89 8.65 0.96
CA PHE A 123 -3.31 8.35 1.13
C PHE A 123 -3.91 7.64 -0.10
N PHE A 124 -3.48 7.98 -1.31
CA PHE A 124 -4.01 7.38 -2.52
C PHE A 124 -3.67 5.89 -2.62
N VAL A 125 -2.47 5.52 -2.20
CA VAL A 125 -2.06 4.10 -2.08
C VAL A 125 -2.94 3.39 -1.05
N GLN A 126 -3.17 4.01 0.11
CA GLN A 126 -4.05 3.47 1.16
C GLN A 126 -5.48 3.25 0.65
N VAL A 127 -6.05 4.22 -0.06
CA VAL A 127 -7.40 4.12 -0.64
C VAL A 127 -7.50 2.96 -1.64
N ILE A 128 -6.55 2.83 -2.55
CA ILE A 128 -6.53 1.72 -3.51
C ILE A 128 -6.51 0.38 -2.76
N PHE A 129 -5.56 0.21 -1.83
CA PHE A 129 -5.45 -1.03 -1.07
C PHE A 129 -6.69 -1.34 -0.25
N ALA A 130 -7.29 -0.35 0.42
CA ALA A 130 -8.52 -0.54 1.19
C ALA A 130 -9.67 -1.11 0.33
N HIS A 131 -9.87 -0.59 -0.88
CA HIS A 131 -10.90 -1.10 -1.78
C HIS A 131 -10.56 -2.48 -2.34
N LEU A 132 -9.29 -2.77 -2.63
CA LEU A 132 -8.87 -4.07 -3.13
C LEU A 132 -9.02 -5.17 -2.06
N VAL A 133 -8.60 -4.91 -0.83
CA VAL A 133 -8.74 -5.89 0.27
C VAL A 133 -10.20 -6.09 0.66
N LEU A 134 -11.02 -5.03 0.62
CA LEU A 134 -12.47 -5.13 0.80
C LEU A 134 -13.11 -6.00 -0.28
N LEU A 135 -12.76 -5.81 -1.55
CA LEU A 135 -13.25 -6.66 -2.65
C LEU A 135 -12.88 -8.13 -2.42
N ALA A 136 -11.63 -8.40 -1.98
CA ALA A 136 -11.17 -9.75 -1.69
C ALA A 136 -11.98 -10.38 -0.55
N LEU A 137 -12.21 -9.65 0.55
CA LEU A 137 -13.02 -10.11 1.67
C LEU A 137 -14.48 -10.39 1.28
N LEU A 138 -15.11 -9.46 0.56
CA LEU A 138 -16.48 -9.62 0.10
C LEU A 138 -16.65 -10.82 -0.85
N LYS A 139 -15.65 -11.12 -1.69
CA LYS A 139 -15.64 -12.33 -2.53
C LYS A 139 -15.60 -13.62 -1.71
N GLN A 140 -15.02 -13.59 -0.52
CA GLN A 140 -14.99 -14.73 0.38
C GLN A 140 -16.33 -14.89 1.15
N LEU A 141 -16.92 -13.77 1.58
CA LEU A 141 -18.13 -13.77 2.39
C LEU A 141 -19.41 -13.97 1.58
N CYS A 142 -19.47 -13.41 0.36
CA CYS A 142 -20.69 -13.39 -0.43
C CYS A 142 -20.79 -14.59 -1.35
N ARG A 143 -21.89 -15.34 -1.26
CA ARG A 143 -22.19 -16.47 -2.16
C ARG A 143 -22.62 -16.04 -3.56
N LEU A 144 -23.27 -14.88 -3.66
CA LEU A 144 -23.74 -14.33 -4.94
C LEU A 144 -22.58 -13.69 -5.72
N LYS A 145 -22.43 -14.12 -6.97
CA LYS A 145 -21.30 -13.74 -7.85
C LYS A 145 -21.07 -12.24 -7.99
N TYR A 146 -22.12 -11.45 -8.02
CA TYR A 146 -22.03 -9.99 -8.28
C TYR A 146 -22.08 -9.14 -7.02
N LEU A 147 -22.51 -9.69 -5.88
CA LEU A 147 -22.67 -8.94 -4.63
C LEU A 147 -21.37 -8.29 -4.11
N PRO A 148 -20.19 -8.95 -4.20
CA PRO A 148 -18.92 -8.31 -3.81
C PRO A 148 -18.62 -7.03 -4.59
N TYR A 149 -18.92 -7.01 -5.87
CA TYR A 149 -18.69 -5.84 -6.73
C TYR A 149 -19.62 -4.69 -6.38
N ILE A 150 -20.90 -5.00 -6.16
CA ILE A 150 -21.89 -4.02 -5.69
C ILE A 150 -21.46 -3.47 -4.33
N GLY A 151 -21.05 -4.32 -3.41
CA GLY A 151 -20.61 -3.91 -2.08
C GLY A 151 -19.42 -2.92 -2.13
N VAL A 152 -18.44 -3.15 -2.98
CA VAL A 152 -17.31 -2.21 -3.15
C VAL A 152 -17.76 -0.90 -3.79
N ILE A 153 -18.68 -0.93 -4.77
CA ILE A 153 -19.23 0.30 -5.36
C ILE A 153 -19.99 1.10 -4.29
N VAL A 154 -20.87 0.44 -3.53
CA VAL A 154 -21.62 1.10 -2.44
C VAL A 154 -20.67 1.70 -1.41
N TYR A 155 -19.59 1.00 -1.06
CA TYR A 155 -18.58 1.52 -0.16
C TYR A 155 -17.85 2.74 -0.74
N ALA A 156 -17.42 2.69 -2.00
CA ALA A 156 -16.72 3.79 -2.66
C ALA A 156 -17.62 5.03 -2.78
N VAL A 157 -18.89 4.85 -3.22
CA VAL A 157 -19.86 5.94 -3.35
C VAL A 157 -20.29 6.46 -1.97
N GLY A 158 -20.53 5.58 -1.02
CA GLY A 158 -20.87 5.94 0.36
C GLY A 158 -19.75 6.73 1.04
N SER A 159 -18.50 6.31 0.86
CA SER A 159 -17.34 7.03 1.37
C SER A 159 -17.19 8.42 0.79
N PHE A 160 -17.50 8.60 -0.49
CA PHE A 160 -17.53 9.90 -1.14
C PHE A 160 -18.65 10.79 -0.62
N TRP A 161 -19.83 10.22 -0.37
CA TRP A 161 -21.01 10.97 0.09
C TRP A 161 -20.92 11.35 1.58
N MET A 162 -20.29 10.50 2.38
CA MET A 162 -20.09 10.75 3.81
C MET A 162 -18.85 11.66 4.02
N LYS A 163 -19.08 12.97 4.17
CA LYS A 163 -18.04 14.00 4.28
C LYS A 163 -16.90 13.59 5.25
N GLY A 164 -17.22 13.06 6.42
CA GLY A 164 -16.21 12.64 7.40
C GLY A 164 -15.27 11.54 6.87
N THR A 165 -15.81 10.51 6.22
CA THR A 165 -15.02 9.42 5.63
C THR A 165 -14.22 9.90 4.42
N TYR A 166 -14.82 10.73 3.58
CA TYR A 166 -14.16 11.31 2.42
C TYR A 166 -12.92 12.10 2.82
N PHE A 167 -13.03 13.01 3.80
CA PHE A 167 -11.89 13.78 4.27
C PHE A 167 -10.79 12.93 4.92
N ARG A 168 -11.14 11.87 5.65
CA ARG A 168 -10.17 10.95 6.21
C ARG A 168 -9.36 10.24 5.13
N TYR A 169 -9.97 9.91 4.00
CA TYR A 169 -9.25 9.31 2.89
C TYR A 169 -8.27 10.24 2.18
N PHE A 170 -8.29 11.53 2.40
CA PHE A 170 -7.26 12.46 1.93
C PHE A 170 -6.11 12.66 2.92
N SER A 171 -6.07 11.86 3.98
CA SER A 171 -5.05 11.97 5.00
C SER A 171 -4.28 10.66 5.08
N SER A 172 -2.95 10.74 4.98
CA SER A 172 -2.09 9.58 5.21
C SER A 172 -1.96 9.34 6.71
N LEU A 173 -2.94 8.66 7.30
CA LEU A 173 -3.01 8.40 8.74
C LEU A 173 -2.71 6.93 9.07
N PRO A 174 -2.08 6.66 10.24
CA PRO A 174 -1.78 5.30 10.68
C PRO A 174 -3.01 4.40 10.82
N GLN A 175 -4.18 4.97 11.21
CA GLN A 175 -5.42 4.21 11.37
C GLN A 175 -5.90 3.65 10.02
N GLU A 176 -5.94 4.47 8.99
CA GLU A 176 -6.33 4.07 7.64
C GLU A 176 -5.33 3.07 7.06
N PHE A 177 -4.05 3.25 7.35
CA PHE A 177 -3.02 2.26 7.01
C PHE A 177 -3.25 0.93 7.73
N GLY A 178 -3.59 0.96 9.02
CA GLY A 178 -3.90 -0.23 9.82
C GLY A 178 -5.07 -1.03 9.26
N MET A 179 -6.12 -0.37 8.77
CA MET A 179 -7.30 -1.03 8.19
C MET A 179 -6.97 -1.90 6.97
N ILE A 180 -5.91 -1.56 6.22
CA ILE A 180 -5.43 -2.40 5.10
C ILE A 180 -5.03 -3.80 5.58
N PHE A 181 -4.58 -3.95 6.82
CA PHE A 181 -4.15 -5.23 7.39
C PHE A 181 -5.27 -5.93 8.17
N VAL A 182 -6.17 -5.18 8.80
CA VAL A 182 -7.31 -5.76 9.55
C VAL A 182 -8.23 -6.55 8.62
N ILE A 183 -8.57 -6.01 7.45
CA ILE A 183 -9.44 -6.67 6.49
C ILE A 183 -8.86 -8.01 5.99
N PRO A 184 -7.59 -8.10 5.54
CA PRO A 184 -6.97 -9.37 5.21
C PRO A 184 -6.87 -10.34 6.39
N SER A 185 -6.66 -9.85 7.62
CA SER A 185 -6.63 -10.71 8.80
C SER A 185 -7.97 -11.43 8.99
N ILE A 186 -9.08 -10.71 8.84
CA ILE A 186 -10.43 -11.30 8.86
C ILE A 186 -10.60 -12.31 7.72
N TYR A 187 -10.14 -11.98 6.51
CA TYR A 187 -10.19 -12.89 5.36
C TYR A 187 -9.49 -14.23 5.65
N PHE A 188 -8.30 -14.19 6.27
CA PHE A 188 -7.56 -15.41 6.60
C PHE A 188 -8.15 -16.19 7.77
N LEU A 189 -8.83 -15.54 8.70
CA LEU A 189 -9.53 -16.20 9.80
C LEU A 189 -10.78 -16.97 9.34
N ILE A 190 -11.42 -16.54 8.25
CA ILE A 190 -12.67 -17.13 7.74
C ILE A 190 -12.36 -18.26 6.72
N ARG A 191 -11.18 -18.28 6.14
CA ARG A 191 -10.75 -19.27 5.14
C ARG A 191 -10.39 -20.61 5.76
#